data_d572949097bb73f2d5c296121260de5c
#
_entry.id   d572949097bb73f2d5c296121260de5c
#
_cell.length_a   1.000
_cell.length_b   1.000
_cell.length_c   1.000
_cell.angle_alpha   90.00
_cell.angle_beta   90.00
_cell.angle_gamma   90.00
#
_symmetry.space_group_name_H-M   'P 1'
#
loop_
_entity.id
_entity.type
_entity.pdbx_description
1 polymer ?
#
loop_
_entity_poly.entity_id
_entity_poly.type
_entity_poly.pdbx_seq_one_letter_code
_entity_poly.pdbx_strand_id
1 'polypeptide(L)'
;MNTKTLSELEDKYVGKQGTPERDAYEKELSDLMIGFQVRNARIKLDLTQEELAERINKKRAFISRIENDGSNLTIKTLRDIVERGLGGKQNIEVQF
;
A
#
# COMPACT_ATOMS: atom_id res chain seq x y z
N MET A 1 7.54 -17.28 4.36
CA MET A 1 7.96 -15.92 4.05
C MET A 1 9.00 -15.45 5.06
N ASN A 2 10.01 -14.79 4.60
CA ASN A 2 11.06 -14.31 5.46
C ASN A 2 10.50 -13.33 6.50
N THR A 3 10.76 -13.62 7.76
CA THR A 3 10.26 -12.82 8.87
C THR A 3 11.20 -11.69 9.28
N LYS A 4 12.32 -11.53 8.59
CA LYS A 4 13.14 -10.36 8.81
C LYS A 4 12.33 -9.13 8.49
N THR A 5 12.22 -8.24 9.45
CA THR A 5 11.52 -7.02 9.23
C THR A 5 12.28 -6.18 8.23
N LEU A 6 11.54 -5.49 7.40
CA LEU A 6 12.13 -4.54 6.46
C LEU A 6 12.98 -3.50 7.20
N SER A 7 12.59 -3.15 8.41
CA SER A 7 13.32 -2.23 9.27
C SER A 7 14.75 -2.69 9.56
N GLU A 8 14.95 -3.98 9.79
CA GLU A 8 16.30 -4.51 10.03
C GLU A 8 17.19 -4.37 8.80
N LEU A 9 16.66 -4.61 7.63
CA LEU A 9 17.38 -4.45 6.38
C LEU A 9 17.70 -2.99 6.11
N GLU A 10 16.74 -2.11 6.39
CA GLU A 10 16.90 -0.68 6.20
C GLU A 10 17.99 -0.11 7.11
N ASP A 11 18.04 -0.54 8.37
CA ASP A 11 19.09 -0.12 9.30
C ASP A 11 20.47 -0.49 8.78
N LYS A 12 20.58 -1.61 8.11
CA LYS A 12 21.85 -2.09 7.58
C LYS A 12 22.29 -1.33 6.32
N TYR A 13 21.36 -1.00 5.43
CA TYR A 13 21.69 -0.49 4.10
C TYR A 13 21.45 1.00 3.91
N VAL A 14 20.56 1.60 4.67
CA VAL A 14 20.16 3.00 4.48
C VAL A 14 20.65 3.90 5.63
N GLY A 15 20.74 3.35 6.81
CA GLY A 15 21.14 4.09 8.01
C GLY A 15 20.11 3.93 9.11
N LYS A 16 20.45 4.50 10.26
CA LYS A 16 19.60 4.36 11.45
C LYS A 16 18.37 5.21 11.37
N GLN A 17 17.30 4.74 12.00
CA GLN A 17 16.07 5.50 12.14
C GLN A 17 16.34 6.85 12.82
N GLY A 18 15.56 7.84 12.44
CA GLY A 18 15.65 9.18 12.99
C GLY A 18 16.56 10.13 12.23
N THR A 19 17.27 9.66 11.20
CA THR A 19 17.99 10.57 10.31
C THR A 19 17.03 11.06 9.21
N PRO A 20 17.23 12.31 8.71
CA PRO A 20 16.37 12.80 7.63
C PRO A 20 16.37 11.94 6.38
N GLU A 21 17.51 11.37 6.01
CA GLU A 21 17.64 10.49 4.86
C GLU A 21 16.84 9.21 5.07
N ARG A 22 16.90 8.64 6.25
CA ARG A 22 16.16 7.43 6.58
C ARG A 22 14.66 7.70 6.60
N ASP A 23 14.23 8.83 7.17
CA ASP A 23 12.81 9.18 7.23
C ASP A 23 12.22 9.37 5.84
N ALA A 24 12.93 10.04 4.94
CA ALA A 24 12.50 10.23 3.56
C ALA A 24 12.41 8.89 2.83
N TYR A 25 13.39 8.03 3.01
CA TYR A 25 13.41 6.70 2.42
C TYR A 25 12.25 5.83 2.92
N GLU A 26 12.00 5.84 4.23
CA GLU A 26 10.91 5.07 4.82
C GLU A 26 9.56 5.52 4.29
N LYS A 27 9.37 6.83 4.14
CA LYS A 27 8.12 7.37 3.59
C LYS A 27 7.89 6.89 2.16
N GLU A 28 8.90 7.00 1.29
CA GLU A 28 8.78 6.53 -0.09
C GLU A 28 8.50 5.03 -0.15
N LEU A 29 9.19 4.27 0.66
CA LEU A 29 9.02 2.83 0.70
C LEU A 29 7.62 2.45 1.21
N SER A 30 7.12 3.13 2.24
CA SER A 30 5.77 2.92 2.73
C SER A 30 4.73 3.18 1.66
N ASP A 31 4.87 4.28 0.92
CA ASP A 31 3.95 4.65 -0.14
C ASP A 31 3.91 3.59 -1.24
N LEU A 32 5.09 3.11 -1.65
CA LEU A 32 5.19 2.05 -2.65
C LEU A 32 4.61 0.73 -2.14
N MET A 33 4.87 0.40 -0.88
CA MET A 33 4.40 -0.86 -0.30
C MET A 33 2.88 -0.88 -0.15
N ILE A 34 2.27 0.24 0.18
CA ILE A 34 0.80 0.34 0.24
C ILE A 34 0.21 0.07 -1.15
N GLY A 35 0.73 0.72 -2.17
CA GLY A 35 0.28 0.49 -3.53
C GLY A 35 0.42 -0.95 -3.97
N PHE A 36 1.54 -1.56 -3.66
CA PHE A 36 1.83 -2.96 -3.96
C PHE A 36 0.86 -3.90 -3.24
N GLN A 37 0.55 -3.62 -1.98
CA GLN A 37 -0.40 -4.42 -1.20
C GLN A 37 -1.81 -4.35 -1.78
N VAL A 38 -2.25 -3.17 -2.17
CA VAL A 38 -3.56 -2.99 -2.82
C VAL A 38 -3.61 -3.79 -4.12
N ARG A 39 -2.58 -3.69 -4.94
CA ARG A 39 -2.49 -4.44 -6.19
C ARG A 39 -2.55 -5.95 -5.96
N ASN A 40 -1.76 -6.46 -5.03
CA ASN A 40 -1.74 -7.89 -4.74
C ASN A 40 -3.07 -8.41 -4.25
N ALA A 41 -3.74 -7.67 -3.37
CA ALA A 41 -5.05 -8.06 -2.88
C ALA A 41 -6.08 -8.06 -4.01
N ARG A 42 -6.01 -7.06 -4.89
CA ARG A 42 -6.90 -7.00 -6.05
C ARG A 42 -6.71 -8.21 -6.97
N ILE A 43 -5.46 -8.57 -7.27
CA ILE A 43 -5.15 -9.69 -8.14
C ILE A 43 -5.61 -11.01 -7.52
N LYS A 44 -5.42 -11.16 -6.22
CA LYS A 44 -5.89 -12.37 -5.50
C LYS A 44 -7.40 -12.57 -5.59
N LEU A 45 -8.15 -11.48 -5.74
CA LEU A 45 -9.61 -11.52 -5.88
C LEU A 45 -10.05 -11.54 -7.34
N ASP A 46 -9.12 -11.67 -8.27
CA ASP A 46 -9.39 -11.65 -9.72
C ASP A 46 -10.14 -10.39 -10.18
N LEU A 47 -9.84 -9.26 -9.56
CA LEU A 47 -10.44 -7.98 -9.91
C LEU A 47 -9.52 -7.19 -10.83
N THR A 48 -10.13 -6.56 -11.84
CA THR A 48 -9.42 -5.55 -12.62
C THR A 48 -9.36 -4.24 -11.84
N GLN A 49 -8.48 -3.34 -12.24
CA GLN A 49 -8.44 -1.99 -11.67
C GLN A 49 -9.78 -1.28 -11.82
N GLU A 50 -10.42 -1.45 -12.97
CA GLU A 50 -11.73 -0.87 -13.25
C GLU A 50 -12.81 -1.42 -12.31
N GLU A 51 -12.82 -2.73 -12.11
CA GLU A 51 -13.78 -3.36 -11.20
C GLU A 51 -13.61 -2.88 -9.76
N LEU A 52 -12.37 -2.80 -9.29
CA LEU A 52 -12.11 -2.27 -7.96
C LEU A 52 -12.55 -0.82 -7.84
N ALA A 53 -12.25 -0.01 -8.85
CA ALA A 53 -12.65 1.39 -8.87
C ALA A 53 -14.17 1.55 -8.79
N GLU A 54 -14.92 0.75 -9.55
CA GLU A 54 -16.38 0.78 -9.52
C GLU A 54 -16.93 0.49 -8.13
N ARG A 55 -16.33 -0.45 -7.42
CA ARG A 55 -16.79 -0.81 -6.07
C ARG A 55 -16.68 0.32 -5.07
N ILE A 56 -15.77 1.25 -5.30
CA ILE A 56 -15.55 2.40 -4.40
C ILE A 56 -15.99 3.72 -5.02
N ASN A 57 -16.71 3.66 -6.13
CA ASN A 57 -17.21 4.85 -6.86
C ASN A 57 -16.08 5.78 -7.32
N LYS A 58 -15.02 5.19 -7.81
CA LYS A 58 -13.88 5.92 -8.37
C LYS A 58 -13.63 5.47 -9.79
N LYS A 59 -12.76 6.18 -10.49
CA LYS A 59 -12.35 5.80 -11.84
C LYS A 59 -11.12 4.93 -11.80
N ARG A 60 -10.91 4.12 -12.84
CA ARG A 60 -9.75 3.25 -12.97
C ARG A 60 -8.44 4.00 -12.73
N ALA A 61 -8.32 5.22 -13.26
CA ALA A 61 -7.11 6.03 -13.09
C ALA A 61 -6.76 6.29 -11.61
N PHE A 62 -7.78 6.38 -10.76
CA PHE A 62 -7.58 6.55 -9.32
C PHE A 62 -6.88 5.32 -8.71
N ILE A 63 -7.34 4.12 -9.07
CA ILE A 63 -6.73 2.87 -8.60
C ILE A 63 -5.33 2.70 -9.18
N SER A 64 -5.16 2.97 -10.47
CA SER A 64 -3.85 2.89 -11.10
C SER A 64 -2.83 3.80 -10.40
N ARG A 65 -3.24 5.00 -10.04
CA ARG A 65 -2.37 5.93 -9.34
C ARG A 65 -1.98 5.41 -7.96
N ILE A 66 -2.95 4.87 -7.21
CA ILE A 66 -2.68 4.33 -5.88
C ILE A 66 -1.73 3.14 -5.95
N GLU A 67 -1.92 2.26 -6.92
CA GLU A 67 -1.07 1.08 -7.07
C GLU A 67 0.35 1.43 -7.47
N ASN A 68 0.52 2.54 -8.19
CA ASN A 68 1.85 3.01 -8.60
C ASN A 68 2.50 3.94 -7.58
N ASP A 69 1.69 4.68 -6.85
CA ASP A 69 2.16 5.63 -5.85
C ASP A 69 1.08 5.88 -4.81
N GLY A 70 1.25 5.30 -3.63
CA GLY A 70 0.31 5.44 -2.53
C GLY A 70 0.47 6.72 -1.70
N SER A 71 1.30 7.67 -2.14
CA SER A 71 1.66 8.84 -1.33
C SER A 71 0.49 9.73 -0.94
N ASN A 72 -0.54 9.79 -1.78
CA ASN A 72 -1.72 10.62 -1.54
C ASN A 72 -2.90 9.83 -0.96
N LEU A 73 -2.65 8.61 -0.54
CA LEU A 73 -3.69 7.76 -0.01
C LEU A 73 -4.00 8.12 1.44
N THR A 74 -5.22 8.56 1.69
CA THR A 74 -5.67 8.82 3.07
C THR A 74 -6.13 7.53 3.73
N ILE A 75 -6.16 7.52 5.07
CA ILE A 75 -6.66 6.38 5.84
C ILE A 75 -8.12 6.08 5.46
N LYS A 76 -8.92 7.12 5.28
CA LYS A 76 -10.31 6.95 4.87
C LYS A 76 -10.41 6.23 3.52
N THR A 77 -9.63 6.65 2.55
CA THR A 77 -9.62 6.03 1.22
C THR A 77 -9.12 4.60 1.29
N LEU A 78 -8.07 4.35 2.05
CA LEU A 78 -7.57 3.00 2.25
C LEU A 78 -8.64 2.10 2.86
N ARG A 79 -9.36 2.61 3.85
CA ARG A 79 -10.47 1.89 4.47
C ARG A 79 -11.56 1.56 3.45
N ASP A 80 -11.93 2.51 2.62
CA ASP A 80 -12.93 2.29 1.57
C ASP A 80 -12.48 1.21 0.58
N ILE A 81 -11.22 1.24 0.18
CA ILE A 81 -10.67 0.23 -0.70
C ILE A 81 -10.76 -1.15 -0.06
N VAL A 82 -10.38 -1.28 1.20
CA VAL A 82 -10.38 -2.55 1.90
C VAL A 82 -11.79 -3.06 2.12
N GLU A 83 -12.66 -2.24 2.69
CA GLU A 83 -14.00 -2.66 3.11
C GLU A 83 -14.95 -2.82 1.93
N ARG A 84 -14.98 -1.85 1.03
CA ARG A 84 -15.89 -1.86 -0.11
C ARG A 84 -15.32 -2.52 -1.34
N GLY A 85 -14.07 -2.22 -1.63
CA GLY A 85 -13.42 -2.69 -2.85
C GLY A 85 -12.99 -4.13 -2.77
N LEU A 86 -12.30 -4.47 -1.72
CA LEU A 86 -11.71 -5.80 -1.54
C LEU A 86 -12.56 -6.73 -0.68
N GLY A 87 -13.66 -6.21 -0.11
CA GLY A 87 -14.56 -7.01 0.72
C GLY A 87 -13.94 -7.50 2.00
N GLY A 88 -12.80 -6.95 2.39
CA GLY A 88 -12.09 -7.36 3.59
C GLY A 88 -12.48 -6.53 4.80
N LYS A 89 -12.32 -7.12 5.97
CA LYS A 89 -12.31 -6.36 7.19
C LYS A 89 -10.96 -5.65 7.28
N GLN A 90 -10.88 -4.59 8.10
CA GLN A 90 -9.69 -3.75 8.28
C GLN A 90 -8.47 -4.50 8.79
N ASN A 91 -8.09 -5.56 8.11
CA ASN A 91 -6.90 -6.31 8.45
C ASN A 91 -5.98 -6.41 7.26
N ILE A 92 -5.87 -5.34 6.49
CA ILE A 92 -4.73 -5.27 5.62
C ILE A 92 -3.55 -4.99 6.52
N GLU A 93 -2.88 -6.04 6.85
CA GLU A 93 -1.59 -5.91 7.47
C GLU A 93 -0.64 -5.41 6.41
N VAL A 94 -0.36 -4.12 6.46
CA VAL A 94 0.79 -3.60 5.78
C VAL A 94 1.97 -3.96 6.68
N GLN A 95 2.53 -5.12 6.46
CA GLN A 95 3.71 -5.52 7.19
C GLN A 95 4.94 -5.06 6.45
N PHE A 96 5.68 -4.26 7.11
CA PHE A 96 6.99 -3.87 6.66
C PHE A 96 8.06 -4.69 7.36
#